data_b6ce78275d362d6ff204761ab28ed97b
#
_entry.id   b6ce78275d362d6ff204761ab28ed97b
#
_cell.length_a   1.000
_cell.length_b   1.000
_cell.length_c   1.000
_cell.angle_alpha   90.00
_cell.angle_beta   90.00
_cell.angle_gamma   90.00
#
_symmetry.space_group_name_H-M   'P 1'
#
loop_
_entity.id
_entity.type
_entity.pdbx_description
1 polymer ?
#
loop_
_entity_poly.entity_id
_entity_poly.type
_entity_poly.pdbx_seq_one_letter_code
_entity_poly.pdbx_strand_id
1 'polypeptide(L)'
;SADIETGSDLAISIIEATSQDLLAYSHRAEVDGVFLVLADGAEGQSDNRTALYIRDSNPKVEVANGSDLMLAACPISIGRQLGVTLDSMWSATFPLAAEGESRSAFYYEPVRAAERYPEASTNDLGYWGRPVDFGWAGTPSITYSKPIRDAQGGIVGVIGVEVRLDRVASFFPYRDLASSGNGSYVLAITNEDGGFVRDGGVAPLPDKERVYEALTTTGASQSLYLKESAFSASIDGAGRMVVDPADDASSDARAVASAAEIQLYDSTSPFAYEHWALVGLEREGEMFSASKTLS
;
A
#
# COMPACT_ATOMS: atom_id res chain seq x y z
N SER A 1 15.64 -25.97 -28.26
CA SER A 1 14.60 -25.83 -27.25
C SER A 1 13.83 -24.58 -27.62
N ALA A 2 12.58 -24.75 -28.06
CA ALA A 2 11.67 -23.63 -28.26
C ALA A 2 11.51 -22.95 -26.89
N ASP A 3 11.89 -21.70 -26.79
CA ASP A 3 11.59 -20.85 -25.65
C ASP A 3 10.05 -20.78 -25.56
N ILE A 4 9.46 -21.41 -24.57
CA ILE A 4 8.01 -21.35 -24.34
C ILE A 4 7.76 -19.94 -23.82
N GLU A 5 7.35 -19.03 -24.70
CA GLU A 5 6.79 -17.75 -24.29
C GLU A 5 5.42 -18.03 -23.67
N THR A 6 5.26 -17.66 -22.41
CA THR A 6 4.01 -17.80 -21.67
C THR A 6 3.23 -16.49 -21.80
N GLY A 7 2.17 -16.52 -22.56
CA GLY A 7 1.29 -15.38 -22.84
C GLY A 7 0.73 -15.45 -24.26
N SER A 8 -0.39 -14.78 -24.50
CA SER A 8 -0.89 -14.63 -25.86
C SER A 8 -0.03 -13.65 -26.65
N ASP A 9 0.05 -13.81 -27.99
CA ASP A 9 0.78 -12.90 -28.87
C ASP A 9 0.32 -11.44 -28.69
N LEU A 10 -0.96 -11.24 -28.39
CA LEU A 10 -1.53 -9.91 -28.12
C LEU A 10 -0.98 -9.32 -26.80
N ALA A 11 -0.94 -10.11 -25.73
CA ALA A 11 -0.42 -9.66 -24.45
C ALA A 11 1.06 -9.29 -24.53
N ILE A 12 1.84 -10.11 -25.20
CA ILE A 12 3.28 -9.83 -25.45
C ILE A 12 3.43 -8.54 -26.26
N SER A 13 2.61 -8.34 -27.31
CA SER A 13 2.66 -7.12 -28.12
C SER A 13 2.30 -5.86 -27.33
N ILE A 14 1.34 -5.93 -26.40
CA ILE A 14 0.97 -4.82 -25.51
C ILE A 14 2.16 -4.47 -24.60
N ILE A 15 2.77 -5.47 -23.96
CA ILE A 15 3.94 -5.24 -23.10
C ILE A 15 5.10 -4.68 -23.91
N GLU A 16 5.38 -5.21 -25.09
CA GLU A 16 6.44 -4.70 -25.96
C GLU A 16 6.25 -3.23 -26.29
N ALA A 17 5.02 -2.84 -26.69
CA ALA A 17 4.67 -1.46 -27.06
C ALA A 17 4.80 -0.49 -25.86
N THR A 18 4.57 -0.94 -24.64
CA THR A 18 4.54 -0.09 -23.44
C THR A 18 5.83 -0.16 -22.60
N SER A 19 6.69 -1.13 -22.87
CA SER A 19 7.83 -1.46 -22.02
C SER A 19 8.84 -0.32 -21.83
N GLN A 20 9.14 0.43 -22.91
CA GLN A 20 10.06 1.57 -22.85
C GLN A 20 9.47 2.75 -22.06
N ASP A 21 8.17 2.98 -22.16
CA ASP A 21 7.50 4.04 -21.41
C ASP A 21 7.46 3.71 -19.93
N LEU A 22 7.18 2.44 -19.57
CA LEU A 22 7.21 1.98 -18.18
C LEU A 22 8.62 2.05 -17.61
N LEU A 23 9.64 1.67 -18.38
CA LEU A 23 11.05 1.79 -17.98
C LEU A 23 11.42 3.25 -17.75
N ALA A 24 11.06 4.14 -18.67
CA ALA A 24 11.32 5.57 -18.54
C ALA A 24 10.53 6.20 -17.37
N TYR A 25 9.37 5.67 -17.04
CA TYR A 25 8.59 6.10 -15.88
C TYR A 25 9.25 5.65 -14.58
N SER A 26 9.67 4.38 -14.47
CA SER A 26 10.33 3.86 -13.28
C SER A 26 11.61 4.62 -12.92
N HIS A 27 12.36 5.09 -13.91
CA HIS A 27 13.54 5.95 -13.69
C HIS A 27 13.21 7.31 -13.05
N ARG A 28 12.02 7.84 -13.30
CA ARG A 28 11.63 9.18 -12.85
C ARG A 28 10.70 9.20 -11.65
N ALA A 29 10.02 8.08 -11.41
CA ALA A 29 9.09 7.95 -10.32
C ALA A 29 9.85 7.57 -9.05
N GLU A 30 9.60 8.31 -7.98
CA GLU A 30 10.14 7.94 -6.68
C GLU A 30 9.32 6.81 -6.03
N VAL A 31 9.19 5.66 -6.73
CA VAL A 31 8.46 4.46 -6.30
C VAL A 31 9.38 3.24 -6.37
N ASP A 32 9.11 2.24 -5.55
CA ASP A 32 9.95 1.04 -5.45
C ASP A 32 9.69 0.05 -6.60
N GLY A 33 8.57 0.20 -7.30
CA GLY A 33 8.28 -0.59 -8.48
C GLY A 33 7.13 -0.03 -9.31
N VAL A 34 7.12 -0.39 -10.59
CA VAL A 34 6.01 -0.14 -11.52
C VAL A 34 5.62 -1.45 -12.20
N PHE A 35 4.35 -1.64 -12.43
CA PHE A 35 3.86 -2.88 -13.02
C PHE A 35 2.71 -2.69 -14.00
N LEU A 36 2.67 -3.58 -14.98
CA LEU A 36 1.56 -3.83 -15.87
C LEU A 36 1.24 -5.32 -15.81
N VAL A 37 0.05 -5.70 -15.38
CA VAL A 37 -0.42 -7.08 -15.29
C VAL A 37 -1.65 -7.22 -16.19
N LEU A 38 -1.54 -8.05 -17.22
CA LEU A 38 -2.61 -8.21 -18.21
C LEU A 38 -3.65 -9.26 -17.80
N ALA A 39 -4.86 -9.11 -18.29
CA ALA A 39 -5.98 -10.02 -18.03
C ALA A 39 -5.78 -11.39 -18.71
N ASP A 40 -4.98 -11.42 -19.78
CA ASP A 40 -4.68 -12.63 -20.52
C ASP A 40 -3.66 -13.48 -19.76
N GLY A 41 -4.10 -14.64 -19.30
CA GLY A 41 -3.22 -15.64 -18.67
C GLY A 41 -2.76 -16.66 -19.71
N ALA A 42 -1.64 -17.33 -19.46
CA ALA A 42 -1.26 -18.50 -20.24
C ALA A 42 -2.40 -19.53 -20.24
N GLU A 43 -2.76 -20.03 -21.40
CA GLU A 43 -3.82 -21.04 -21.51
C GLU A 43 -3.57 -22.21 -20.54
N GLY A 44 -4.53 -22.47 -19.65
CA GLY A 44 -4.48 -23.56 -18.69
C GLY A 44 -3.80 -23.28 -17.34
N GLN A 45 -3.29 -22.07 -17.10
CA GLN A 45 -2.78 -21.64 -15.79
C GLN A 45 -3.58 -20.43 -15.30
N SER A 46 -4.62 -20.66 -14.50
CA SER A 46 -5.54 -19.63 -14.02
C SER A 46 -4.86 -18.55 -13.15
N ASP A 47 -3.69 -18.85 -12.58
CA ASP A 47 -3.06 -18.03 -11.56
C ASP A 47 -1.82 -17.27 -12.07
N ASN A 48 -1.37 -17.50 -13.31
CA ASN A 48 -0.23 -16.81 -13.90
C ASN A 48 -0.69 -15.82 -14.97
N ARG A 49 -0.24 -14.57 -14.86
CA ARG A 49 -0.58 -13.49 -15.80
C ARG A 49 0.65 -13.05 -16.59
N THR A 50 0.44 -12.67 -17.84
CA THR A 50 1.46 -11.95 -18.59
C THR A 50 1.64 -10.57 -17.97
N ALA A 51 2.87 -10.21 -17.63
CA ALA A 51 3.14 -8.96 -16.93
C ALA A 51 4.49 -8.37 -17.30
N LEU A 52 4.65 -7.08 -17.06
CA LEU A 52 5.92 -6.41 -16.92
C LEU A 52 5.97 -5.77 -15.53
N TYR A 53 6.92 -6.22 -14.72
CA TYR A 53 7.16 -5.69 -13.38
C TYR A 53 8.60 -5.24 -13.26
N ILE A 54 8.80 -3.94 -13.15
CA ILE A 54 10.11 -3.28 -13.03
C ILE A 54 10.21 -2.77 -11.60
N ARG A 55 11.31 -3.10 -10.92
CA ARG A 55 11.63 -2.66 -9.57
C ARG A 55 12.82 -1.74 -9.59
N ASP A 56 12.77 -0.73 -8.72
CA ASP A 56 13.87 0.18 -8.43
C ASP A 56 14.40 -0.11 -7.02
N SER A 57 15.66 -0.47 -6.90
CA SER A 57 16.30 -0.76 -5.62
C SER A 57 16.70 0.50 -4.84
N ASN A 58 16.74 1.65 -5.51
CA ASN A 58 17.11 2.94 -4.91
C ASN A 58 16.33 4.13 -5.49
N PRO A 59 15.01 4.17 -5.32
CA PRO A 59 14.14 5.15 -6.00
C PRO A 59 14.36 6.62 -5.60
N LYS A 60 15.25 6.90 -4.64
CA LYS A 60 15.63 8.29 -4.26
C LYS A 60 16.79 8.85 -5.09
N VAL A 61 17.44 8.02 -5.87
CA VAL A 61 18.62 8.39 -6.64
C VAL A 61 18.45 7.93 -8.07
N GLU A 62 18.28 8.88 -8.98
CA GLU A 62 18.28 8.55 -10.41
C GLU A 62 19.68 8.10 -10.84
N VAL A 63 19.82 6.81 -11.16
CA VAL A 63 21.07 6.24 -11.67
C VAL A 63 21.03 6.25 -13.18
N ALA A 64 21.83 7.11 -13.80
CA ALA A 64 21.79 7.40 -15.23
C ALA A 64 21.88 6.18 -16.17
N ASN A 65 22.44 5.06 -15.70
CA ASN A 65 22.55 3.81 -16.48
C ASN A 65 21.51 2.75 -16.11
N GLY A 66 20.55 3.07 -15.19
CA GLY A 66 19.50 2.14 -14.77
C GLY A 66 19.99 0.87 -14.09
N SER A 67 21.21 0.90 -13.51
CA SER A 67 21.78 -0.29 -12.86
C SER A 67 21.09 -0.68 -11.56
N ASP A 68 20.23 0.16 -11.03
CA ASP A 68 19.39 -0.05 -9.87
C ASP A 68 18.01 -0.62 -10.22
N LEU A 69 17.67 -0.68 -11.53
CA LEU A 69 16.44 -1.30 -11.98
C LEU A 69 16.60 -2.82 -12.17
N MET A 70 15.56 -3.55 -11.81
CA MET A 70 15.48 -5.00 -11.93
C MET A 70 14.10 -5.42 -12.46
N LEU A 71 14.10 -6.46 -13.29
CA LEU A 71 12.85 -7.08 -13.78
C LEU A 71 12.44 -8.20 -12.84
N ALA A 72 11.31 -8.05 -12.16
CA ALA A 72 10.75 -9.08 -11.28
C ALA A 72 9.83 -10.06 -12.05
N ALA A 73 9.05 -9.56 -13.02
CA ALA A 73 8.28 -10.39 -13.93
C ALA A 73 8.25 -9.78 -15.32
N CYS A 74 8.56 -10.58 -16.33
CA CYS A 74 8.40 -10.21 -17.74
C CYS A 74 8.60 -11.42 -18.66
N PRO A 75 8.00 -11.44 -19.87
CA PRO A 75 8.36 -12.41 -20.91
C PRO A 75 9.85 -12.35 -21.25
N ILE A 76 10.44 -13.49 -21.58
CA ILE A 76 11.88 -13.61 -21.85
C ILE A 76 12.33 -12.71 -23.01
N SER A 77 11.53 -12.61 -24.07
CA SER A 77 11.78 -11.74 -25.22
C SER A 77 11.93 -10.27 -24.80
N ILE A 78 11.02 -9.79 -23.97
CA ILE A 78 10.98 -8.41 -23.45
C ILE A 78 12.20 -8.16 -22.53
N GLY A 79 12.50 -9.07 -21.62
CA GLY A 79 13.66 -8.94 -20.74
C GLY A 79 14.98 -8.79 -21.51
N ARG A 80 15.16 -9.56 -22.60
CA ARG A 80 16.32 -9.43 -23.49
C ARG A 80 16.37 -8.10 -24.23
N GLN A 81 15.20 -7.59 -24.66
CA GLN A 81 15.10 -6.33 -25.40
C GLN A 81 15.40 -5.11 -24.51
N LEU A 82 14.89 -5.13 -23.26
CA LEU A 82 15.08 -4.02 -22.33
C LEU A 82 16.51 -3.90 -21.83
N GLY A 83 17.27 -5.01 -21.76
CA GLY A 83 18.64 -5.02 -21.26
C GLY A 83 18.77 -4.70 -19.77
N VAL A 84 17.68 -4.76 -19.04
CA VAL A 84 17.62 -4.54 -17.58
C VAL A 84 17.95 -5.84 -16.87
N THR A 85 18.60 -5.75 -15.72
CA THR A 85 18.97 -6.91 -14.89
C THR A 85 17.72 -7.66 -14.41
N LEU A 86 17.76 -8.99 -14.47
CA LEU A 86 16.70 -9.82 -13.90
C LEU A 86 16.83 -9.86 -12.37
N ASP A 87 15.71 -9.76 -11.66
CA ASP A 87 15.66 -10.01 -10.22
C ASP A 87 16.01 -11.47 -9.92
N SER A 88 16.57 -11.74 -8.74
CA SER A 88 16.88 -13.10 -8.30
C SER A 88 15.65 -14.02 -8.22
N MET A 89 14.46 -13.44 -8.03
CA MET A 89 13.17 -14.11 -7.99
C MET A 89 12.39 -13.95 -9.30
N TRP A 90 13.05 -13.53 -10.38
CA TRP A 90 12.42 -13.31 -11.67
C TRP A 90 11.57 -14.50 -12.14
N SER A 91 10.42 -14.18 -12.71
CA SER A 91 9.54 -15.12 -13.39
C SER A 91 9.14 -14.59 -14.77
N ALA A 92 8.93 -15.51 -15.73
CA ALA A 92 8.40 -15.13 -17.05
C ALA A 92 6.96 -14.65 -17.02
N THR A 93 6.23 -14.95 -15.95
CA THR A 93 4.84 -14.54 -15.69
C THR A 93 4.71 -14.03 -14.28
N PHE A 94 3.66 -13.26 -14.02
CA PHE A 94 3.32 -12.82 -12.67
C PHE A 94 2.40 -13.85 -11.99
N PRO A 95 2.80 -14.45 -10.88
CA PRO A 95 1.94 -15.36 -10.11
C PRO A 95 0.89 -14.56 -9.36
N LEU A 96 -0.32 -14.49 -9.90
CA LEU A 96 -1.44 -13.82 -9.27
C LEU A 96 -2.14 -14.78 -8.30
N ALA A 97 -2.29 -14.38 -7.05
CA ALA A 97 -3.05 -15.16 -6.08
C ALA A 97 -4.53 -15.24 -6.45
N ALA A 98 -5.26 -16.17 -5.86
CA ALA A 98 -6.68 -16.33 -6.11
C ALA A 98 -7.47 -15.06 -5.78
N GLU A 99 -8.57 -14.86 -6.48
CA GLU A 99 -9.48 -13.76 -6.19
C GLU A 99 -10.01 -13.86 -4.76
N GLY A 100 -10.01 -12.71 -4.04
CA GLY A 100 -10.40 -12.64 -2.64
C GLY A 100 -9.23 -12.76 -1.65
N GLU A 101 -8.04 -13.15 -2.09
CA GLU A 101 -6.85 -13.04 -1.27
C GLU A 101 -6.35 -11.58 -1.24
N SER A 102 -5.93 -11.10 -0.06
CA SER A 102 -5.45 -9.71 0.11
C SER A 102 -4.26 -9.37 -0.81
N ARG A 103 -3.37 -10.35 -1.07
CA ARG A 103 -2.20 -10.16 -1.93
C ARG A 103 -2.51 -10.00 -3.42
N SER A 104 -3.74 -10.27 -3.85
CA SER A 104 -4.20 -10.06 -5.23
C SER A 104 -5.21 -8.92 -5.36
N ALA A 105 -5.56 -8.26 -4.26
CA ALA A 105 -6.53 -7.17 -4.24
C ALA A 105 -6.12 -6.02 -5.19
N PHE A 106 -4.83 -5.72 -5.30
CA PHE A 106 -4.31 -4.70 -6.22
C PHE A 106 -4.70 -4.93 -7.69
N TYR A 107 -4.98 -6.18 -8.06
CA TYR A 107 -5.41 -6.56 -9.40
C TYR A 107 -6.94 -6.65 -9.49
N TYR A 108 -7.57 -7.43 -8.59
CA TYR A 108 -9.00 -7.72 -8.71
C TYR A 108 -9.91 -6.57 -8.29
N GLU A 109 -9.54 -5.77 -7.30
CA GLU A 109 -10.39 -4.66 -6.86
C GLU A 109 -10.64 -3.61 -7.95
N PRO A 110 -9.60 -3.05 -8.64
CA PRO A 110 -9.84 -2.13 -9.73
C PRO A 110 -10.54 -2.77 -10.94
N VAL A 111 -10.30 -4.08 -11.21
CA VAL A 111 -10.99 -4.82 -12.27
C VAL A 111 -12.48 -4.90 -11.96
N ARG A 112 -12.86 -5.38 -10.76
CA ARG A 112 -14.26 -5.48 -10.32
C ARG A 112 -14.96 -4.12 -10.28
N ALA A 113 -14.26 -3.10 -9.84
CA ALA A 113 -14.80 -1.74 -9.86
C ALA A 113 -15.08 -1.27 -11.30
N ALA A 114 -14.17 -1.56 -12.24
CA ALA A 114 -14.36 -1.21 -13.65
C ALA A 114 -15.52 -1.99 -14.31
N GLU A 115 -15.71 -3.24 -13.96
CA GLU A 115 -16.86 -4.06 -14.42
C GLU A 115 -18.19 -3.54 -13.88
N ARG A 116 -18.19 -3.19 -12.58
CA ARG A 116 -19.39 -2.70 -11.89
C ARG A 116 -19.77 -1.28 -12.31
N TYR A 117 -18.79 -0.45 -12.65
CA TYR A 117 -18.96 0.96 -13.01
C TYR A 117 -18.34 1.25 -14.39
N PRO A 118 -18.93 0.74 -15.50
CA PRO A 118 -18.33 0.84 -16.83
C PRO A 118 -18.15 2.29 -17.31
N GLU A 119 -19.01 3.20 -16.84
CA GLU A 119 -18.96 4.63 -17.20
C GLU A 119 -18.01 5.46 -16.31
N ALA A 120 -17.49 4.88 -15.24
CA ALA A 120 -16.58 5.60 -14.36
C ALA A 120 -15.25 5.90 -15.04
N SER A 121 -14.70 7.08 -14.75
CA SER A 121 -13.35 7.44 -15.17
C SER A 121 -12.32 6.47 -14.60
N THR A 122 -11.30 6.11 -15.37
CA THR A 122 -10.18 5.30 -14.88
C THR A 122 -9.50 5.92 -13.66
N ASN A 123 -9.57 7.25 -13.51
CA ASN A 123 -9.02 7.93 -12.34
C ASN A 123 -9.81 7.62 -11.06
N ASP A 124 -11.13 7.50 -11.16
CA ASP A 124 -12.00 7.19 -10.02
C ASP A 124 -11.90 5.71 -9.60
N LEU A 125 -11.39 4.86 -10.50
CA LEU A 125 -11.21 3.42 -10.31
C LEU A 125 -9.82 3.04 -9.76
N GLY A 126 -9.02 4.02 -9.35
CA GLY A 126 -7.73 3.76 -8.73
C GLY A 126 -7.91 3.15 -7.33
N TYR A 127 -7.13 2.10 -7.03
CA TYR A 127 -7.19 1.36 -5.78
C TYR A 127 -5.86 1.38 -5.04
N TRP A 128 -5.89 1.74 -3.76
CA TRP A 128 -4.77 1.60 -2.84
C TRP A 128 -4.82 0.22 -2.16
N GLY A 129 -3.88 -0.64 -2.53
CA GLY A 129 -3.78 -1.98 -1.96
C GLY A 129 -3.28 -1.98 -0.52
N ARG A 130 -3.78 -2.93 0.28
CA ARG A 130 -3.21 -3.23 1.59
C ARG A 130 -1.80 -3.80 1.44
N PRO A 131 -0.99 -3.81 2.52
CA PRO A 131 0.36 -4.36 2.47
C PRO A 131 0.41 -5.78 1.91
N VAL A 132 1.26 -5.98 0.93
CA VAL A 132 1.49 -7.28 0.28
C VAL A 132 2.97 -7.59 0.31
N ASP A 133 3.31 -8.82 0.69
CA ASP A 133 4.64 -9.36 0.49
C ASP A 133 4.68 -10.12 -0.84
N PHE A 134 5.34 -9.52 -1.83
CA PHE A 134 5.56 -10.15 -3.13
C PHE A 134 6.75 -11.14 -3.13
N GLY A 135 7.44 -11.29 -2.00
CA GLY A 135 8.56 -12.20 -1.84
C GLY A 135 9.92 -11.68 -2.31
N TRP A 136 9.96 -10.64 -3.15
CA TRP A 136 11.22 -10.09 -3.67
C TRP A 136 11.76 -8.87 -2.93
N ALA A 137 10.93 -8.18 -2.14
CA ALA A 137 11.31 -6.91 -1.51
C ALA A 137 11.87 -7.08 -0.09
N GLY A 138 11.68 -8.23 0.54
CA GLY A 138 12.05 -8.47 1.95
C GLY A 138 11.22 -7.69 2.97
N THR A 139 10.38 -6.76 2.53
CA THR A 139 9.39 -6.03 3.33
C THR A 139 8.09 -5.92 2.55
N PRO A 140 6.93 -5.93 3.22
CA PRO A 140 5.66 -5.69 2.56
C PRO A 140 5.61 -4.32 1.88
N SER A 141 4.85 -4.25 0.79
CA SER A 141 4.63 -3.04 0.01
C SER A 141 3.15 -2.71 -0.09
N ILE A 142 2.81 -1.45 -0.16
CA ILE A 142 1.50 -0.98 -0.62
C ILE A 142 1.56 -0.72 -2.11
N THR A 143 0.43 -0.87 -2.77
CA THR A 143 0.30 -0.63 -4.21
C THR A 143 -0.76 0.42 -4.49
N TYR A 144 -0.58 1.16 -5.56
CA TYR A 144 -1.66 1.92 -6.18
C TYR A 144 -1.84 1.44 -7.60
N SER A 145 -3.05 1.05 -7.97
CA SER A 145 -3.32 0.42 -9.26
C SER A 145 -4.60 0.92 -9.90
N LYS A 146 -4.63 0.90 -11.23
CA LYS A 146 -5.78 1.31 -12.05
C LYS A 146 -6.07 0.26 -13.11
N PRO A 147 -7.35 0.06 -13.47
CA PRO A 147 -7.71 -0.81 -14.59
C PRO A 147 -7.33 -0.16 -15.92
N ILE A 148 -6.97 -0.98 -16.88
CA ILE A 148 -6.74 -0.56 -18.27
C ILE A 148 -7.89 -1.08 -19.11
N ARG A 149 -8.47 -0.23 -19.94
CA ARG A 149 -9.53 -0.57 -20.87
C ARG A 149 -9.05 -0.44 -22.31
N ASP A 150 -9.55 -1.32 -23.17
CA ASP A 150 -9.44 -1.17 -24.61
C ASP A 150 -10.40 -0.10 -25.16
N ALA A 151 -10.34 0.13 -26.46
CA ALA A 151 -11.19 1.13 -27.14
C ALA A 151 -12.70 0.74 -27.11
N GLN A 152 -13.05 -0.50 -26.81
CA GLN A 152 -14.40 -1.00 -26.68
C GLN A 152 -14.90 -0.99 -25.23
N GLY A 153 -14.05 -0.61 -24.28
CA GLY A 153 -14.32 -0.57 -22.84
C GLY A 153 -14.04 -1.88 -22.13
N GLY A 154 -13.55 -2.90 -22.83
CA GLY A 154 -13.12 -4.17 -22.25
C GLY A 154 -11.89 -3.99 -21.35
N ILE A 155 -11.82 -4.74 -20.23
CA ILE A 155 -10.70 -4.66 -19.31
C ILE A 155 -9.57 -5.55 -19.83
N VAL A 156 -8.41 -4.97 -20.11
CA VAL A 156 -7.24 -5.67 -20.64
C VAL A 156 -6.18 -5.92 -19.56
N GLY A 157 -6.32 -5.33 -18.38
CA GLY A 157 -5.37 -5.52 -17.30
C GLY A 157 -5.37 -4.38 -16.29
N VAL A 158 -4.30 -4.34 -15.51
CA VAL A 158 -4.07 -3.36 -14.44
C VAL A 158 -2.67 -2.79 -14.56
N ILE A 159 -2.54 -1.48 -14.43
CA ILE A 159 -1.26 -0.78 -14.29
C ILE A 159 -1.15 -0.20 -12.89
N GLY A 160 0.04 -0.19 -12.31
CA GLY A 160 0.21 0.37 -10.98
C GLY A 160 1.66 0.60 -10.57
N VAL A 161 1.78 1.06 -9.33
CA VAL A 161 3.05 1.30 -8.65
C VAL A 161 3.10 0.57 -7.33
N GLU A 162 4.31 0.31 -6.86
CA GLU A 162 4.63 -0.30 -5.57
C GLU A 162 5.44 0.68 -4.75
N VAL A 163 5.11 0.80 -3.46
CA VAL A 163 5.92 1.53 -2.47
C VAL A 163 6.10 0.66 -1.24
N ARG A 164 7.34 0.41 -0.84
CA ARG A 164 7.65 -0.40 0.33
C ARG A 164 7.22 0.29 1.63
N LEU A 165 6.76 -0.47 2.60
CA LEU A 165 6.30 0.07 3.89
C LEU A 165 7.40 0.73 4.70
N ASP A 166 8.64 0.23 4.64
CA ASP A 166 9.77 0.86 5.33
C ASP A 166 10.06 2.26 4.75
N ARG A 167 9.83 2.45 3.45
CA ARG A 167 9.92 3.75 2.82
C ARG A 167 8.78 4.66 3.22
N VAL A 168 7.54 4.17 3.23
CA VAL A 168 6.39 4.92 3.75
C VAL A 168 6.66 5.37 5.18
N ALA A 169 7.12 4.47 6.04
CA ALA A 169 7.49 4.76 7.41
C ALA A 169 8.60 5.84 7.52
N SER A 170 9.51 5.93 6.55
CA SER A 170 10.57 6.94 6.54
C SER A 170 10.08 8.38 6.32
N PHE A 171 8.85 8.55 5.82
CA PHE A 171 8.23 9.87 5.67
C PHE A 171 7.63 10.42 6.97
N PHE A 172 7.43 9.57 7.98
CA PHE A 172 6.84 9.99 9.23
C PHE A 172 7.85 10.78 10.05
N PRO A 173 7.53 12.01 10.50
CA PRO A 173 8.43 12.86 11.26
C PRO A 173 8.50 12.43 12.74
N TYR A 174 8.80 11.15 13.00
CA TYR A 174 8.81 10.61 14.36
C TYR A 174 9.76 11.36 15.32
N ARG A 175 10.74 12.09 14.77
CA ARG A 175 11.65 12.93 15.57
C ARG A 175 10.91 14.07 16.27
N ASP A 176 9.77 14.50 15.75
CA ASP A 176 8.96 15.56 16.36
C ASP A 176 8.24 15.04 17.61
N LEU A 177 7.90 13.73 17.64
CA LEU A 177 7.42 13.05 18.84
C LEU A 177 8.56 12.61 19.77
N ALA A 178 9.78 12.55 19.27
CA ALA A 178 10.95 12.03 20.00
C ALA A 178 11.57 13.01 21.00
N SER A 179 11.01 14.20 21.20
CA SER A 179 11.42 15.06 22.31
C SER A 179 11.23 14.38 23.68
N SER A 180 10.34 13.40 23.76
CA SER A 180 10.10 12.52 24.90
C SER A 180 10.72 11.12 24.75
N GLY A 181 11.20 10.74 23.56
CA GLY A 181 11.82 9.41 23.29
C GLY A 181 10.85 8.25 23.12
N ASN A 182 9.53 8.43 23.30
CA ASN A 182 8.54 7.36 23.38
C ASN A 182 7.33 7.53 22.45
N GLY A 183 7.35 8.54 21.58
CA GLY A 183 6.30 8.72 20.58
C GLY A 183 6.40 7.71 19.42
N SER A 184 5.26 7.37 18.85
CA SER A 184 5.17 6.49 17.67
C SER A 184 4.16 7.05 16.68
N TYR A 185 4.42 6.84 15.37
CA TYR A 185 3.42 7.02 14.34
C TYR A 185 2.97 5.66 13.83
N VAL A 186 1.69 5.52 13.57
CA VAL A 186 1.08 4.34 12.98
C VAL A 186 0.28 4.77 11.76
N LEU A 187 0.61 4.26 10.59
CA LEU A 187 -0.29 4.30 9.45
C LEU A 187 -1.28 3.17 9.61
N ALA A 188 -2.56 3.47 9.63
CA ALA A 188 -3.60 2.50 9.94
C ALA A 188 -4.82 2.65 9.01
N ILE A 189 -5.56 1.56 8.86
CA ILE A 189 -6.91 1.55 8.28
C ILE A 189 -7.90 1.42 9.44
N THR A 190 -8.96 2.21 9.40
CA THR A 190 -10.10 2.01 10.29
C THR A 190 -11.11 1.10 9.61
N ASN A 191 -11.69 0.16 10.37
CA ASN A 191 -12.80 -0.61 9.86
C ASN A 191 -14.11 0.20 9.93
N GLU A 192 -15.09 -0.16 9.12
CA GLU A 192 -16.38 0.54 9.01
C GLU A 192 -17.15 0.63 10.34
N ASP A 193 -16.97 -0.32 11.25
CA ASP A 193 -17.60 -0.33 12.57
C ASP A 193 -16.91 0.60 13.57
N GLY A 194 -15.70 1.05 13.29
CA GLY A 194 -14.87 1.88 14.15
C GLY A 194 -15.18 3.38 14.12
N GLY A 195 -16.13 3.82 13.30
CA GLY A 195 -16.75 5.14 13.42
C GLY A 195 -15.90 6.34 13.09
N PHE A 196 -15.14 6.35 12.00
CA PHE A 196 -14.89 7.60 11.30
C PHE A 196 -16.22 8.04 10.66
N VAL A 197 -16.75 9.16 11.11
CA VAL A 197 -18.02 9.69 10.62
C VAL A 197 -17.81 10.18 9.18
N ARG A 198 -18.66 9.73 8.30
CA ARG A 198 -18.65 9.92 6.85
C ARG A 198 -18.82 11.35 6.36
N ASP A 199 -19.03 12.35 7.23
CA ASP A 199 -19.46 13.70 6.87
C ASP A 199 -18.52 14.80 7.36
N GLY A 200 -17.19 14.60 7.24
CA GLY A 200 -16.23 15.70 7.42
C GLY A 200 -16.22 16.39 8.78
N GLY A 201 -16.92 15.84 9.75
CA GLY A 201 -16.95 16.30 11.12
C GLY A 201 -16.45 15.20 12.04
N VAL A 202 -15.33 15.44 12.72
CA VAL A 202 -14.93 14.65 13.88
C VAL A 202 -15.94 14.92 15.00
N ALA A 203 -17.07 14.24 14.96
CA ALA A 203 -17.90 14.14 16.15
C ALA A 203 -17.39 12.91 16.92
N PRO A 204 -16.73 13.08 18.06
CA PRO A 204 -16.42 11.96 18.92
C PRO A 204 -17.77 11.37 19.35
N LEU A 205 -18.04 10.14 18.91
CA LEU A 205 -19.12 9.37 19.52
C LEU A 205 -18.61 8.95 20.89
N PRO A 206 -19.20 9.44 21.99
CA PRO A 206 -18.60 9.37 23.32
C PRO A 206 -18.29 7.98 23.83
N ASP A 207 -18.84 6.93 23.34
CA ASP A 207 -18.75 5.58 23.94
C ASP A 207 -18.34 4.49 22.96
N LYS A 208 -17.76 4.83 21.82
CA LYS A 208 -17.34 3.79 20.86
C LYS A 208 -15.81 3.63 20.83
N GLU A 209 -15.41 2.42 21.09
CA GLU A 209 -14.07 1.94 20.82
C GLU A 209 -13.80 1.97 19.31
N ARG A 210 -12.66 2.55 18.95
CA ARG A 210 -12.19 2.57 17.56
C ARG A 210 -11.11 1.54 17.40
N VAL A 211 -11.24 0.68 16.39
CA VAL A 211 -10.24 -0.31 16.04
C VAL A 211 -9.47 0.16 14.82
N TYR A 212 -8.16 0.19 14.95
CA TYR A 212 -7.22 0.53 13.89
C TYR A 212 -6.40 -0.70 13.52
N GLU A 213 -6.39 -1.07 12.25
CA GLU A 213 -5.47 -2.06 11.69
C GLU A 213 -4.20 -1.33 11.25
N ALA A 214 -3.08 -1.63 11.89
CA ALA A 214 -1.80 -1.01 11.59
C ALA A 214 -1.22 -1.57 10.29
N LEU A 215 -0.91 -0.70 9.33
CA LEU A 215 -0.22 -1.04 8.09
C LEU A 215 1.29 -0.97 8.28
N THR A 216 1.76 0.09 8.95
CA THR A 216 3.16 0.26 9.33
C THR A 216 3.29 1.16 10.53
N THR A 217 4.35 0.99 11.28
CA THR A 217 4.62 1.74 12.52
C THR A 217 6.06 2.24 12.56
N THR A 218 6.28 3.36 13.24
CA THR A 218 7.61 3.90 13.54
C THR A 218 7.69 4.31 15.00
N GLY A 219 8.85 4.17 15.62
CA GLY A 219 9.10 4.58 17.00
C GLY A 219 9.41 3.42 17.96
N ALA A 220 9.79 3.78 19.19
CA ALA A 220 10.32 2.83 20.16
C ALA A 220 9.26 1.92 20.83
N SER A 221 7.98 2.30 20.78
CA SER A 221 6.91 1.64 21.55
C SER A 221 5.94 0.79 20.69
N GLN A 222 6.38 0.39 19.50
CA GLN A 222 5.54 -0.35 18.54
C GLN A 222 4.84 -1.57 19.13
N SER A 223 5.58 -2.41 19.88
CA SER A 223 5.05 -3.65 20.44
C SER A 223 4.17 -3.45 21.67
N LEU A 224 4.17 -2.24 22.25
CA LEU A 224 3.47 -2.00 23.51
C LEU A 224 1.95 -1.85 23.33
N TYR A 225 1.52 -1.26 22.20
CA TYR A 225 0.12 -0.92 21.96
C TYR A 225 -0.57 -1.83 20.95
N LEU A 226 0.18 -2.53 20.13
CA LEU A 226 -0.37 -3.39 19.09
C LEU A 226 -0.64 -4.81 19.61
N LYS A 227 -1.89 -5.23 19.52
CA LYS A 227 -2.27 -6.65 19.60
C LYS A 227 -2.29 -7.21 18.19
N GLU A 228 -1.39 -8.16 17.91
CA GLU A 228 -1.22 -8.67 16.53
C GLU A 228 -0.90 -7.54 15.55
N SER A 229 -1.85 -7.14 14.70
CA SER A 229 -1.72 -6.04 13.74
C SER A 229 -2.70 -4.89 14.01
N ALA A 230 -3.41 -4.90 15.15
CA ALA A 230 -4.46 -3.94 15.44
C ALA A 230 -4.33 -3.36 16.86
N PHE A 231 -4.91 -2.18 17.07
CA PHE A 231 -5.08 -1.58 18.37
C PHE A 231 -6.45 -0.91 18.48
N SER A 232 -6.95 -0.83 19.71
CA SER A 232 -8.19 -0.17 20.01
C SER A 232 -7.93 1.18 20.68
N ALA A 233 -8.67 2.20 20.30
CA ALA A 233 -8.66 3.51 20.92
C ALA A 233 -10.04 3.85 21.46
N SER A 234 -10.10 4.41 22.67
CA SER A 234 -11.33 4.87 23.30
C SER A 234 -11.28 6.37 23.60
N ILE A 235 -12.43 7.01 23.82
CA ILE A 235 -12.48 8.41 24.27
C ILE A 235 -12.64 8.42 25.79
N ASP A 236 -11.71 9.04 26.51
CA ASP A 236 -11.75 9.17 27.96
C ASP A 236 -12.78 10.22 28.42
N GLY A 237 -12.99 10.32 29.73
CA GLY A 237 -13.90 11.29 30.34
C GLY A 237 -13.51 12.76 30.11
N ALA A 238 -12.32 13.05 29.60
CA ALA A 238 -11.85 14.38 29.20
C ALA A 238 -11.97 14.63 27.69
N GLY A 239 -12.51 13.68 26.93
CA GLY A 239 -12.68 13.78 25.48
C GLY A 239 -11.39 13.50 24.70
N ARG A 240 -10.37 12.89 25.30
CA ARG A 240 -9.11 12.55 24.66
C ARG A 240 -9.16 11.13 24.12
N MET A 241 -8.60 10.90 22.94
CA MET A 241 -8.38 9.56 22.43
C MET A 241 -7.24 8.91 23.20
N VAL A 242 -7.49 7.74 23.76
CA VAL A 242 -6.51 6.97 24.55
C VAL A 242 -6.42 5.54 24.05
N VAL A 243 -5.23 4.98 24.15
CA VAL A 243 -4.91 3.61 23.77
C VAL A 243 -4.30 2.91 24.98
N ASP A 244 -4.92 1.81 25.38
CA ASP A 244 -4.39 0.96 26.43
C ASP A 244 -3.30 0.03 25.87
N PRO A 245 -2.30 -0.33 26.68
CA PRO A 245 -1.24 -1.24 26.24
C PRO A 245 -1.80 -2.62 25.83
N ALA A 246 -1.11 -3.27 24.91
CA ALA A 246 -1.52 -4.58 24.37
C ALA A 246 -1.55 -5.71 25.42
N ASP A 247 -0.63 -5.67 26.38
CA ASP A 247 -0.57 -6.59 27.50
C ASP A 247 -1.11 -5.92 28.78
N ASP A 248 -1.50 -6.69 29.79
CA ASP A 248 -1.95 -6.23 31.10
C ASP A 248 -0.87 -5.45 31.90
N ALA A 249 -0.06 -4.70 31.17
CA ALA A 249 0.93 -3.79 31.73
C ALA A 249 0.21 -2.66 32.49
N SER A 250 0.87 -2.16 33.52
CA SER A 250 0.33 -1.16 34.44
C SER A 250 -0.34 0.02 33.73
N SER A 251 -1.32 0.64 34.37
CA SER A 251 -2.02 1.86 33.92
C SER A 251 -1.09 3.00 33.48
N ASP A 252 0.16 2.99 33.95
CA ASP A 252 1.20 3.97 33.56
C ASP A 252 1.70 3.83 32.11
N ALA A 253 1.34 2.76 31.42
CA ALA A 253 1.72 2.52 30.01
C ALA A 253 0.67 3.03 29.00
N ARG A 254 -0.43 3.63 29.47
CA ARG A 254 -1.47 4.19 28.62
C ARG A 254 -0.91 5.31 27.72
N ALA A 255 -1.35 5.33 26.45
CA ALA A 255 -1.02 6.38 25.51
C ALA A 255 -2.18 7.33 25.24
N VAL A 256 -1.87 8.58 24.99
CA VAL A 256 -2.77 9.52 24.32
C VAL A 256 -2.52 9.43 22.82
N ALA A 257 -3.58 9.36 22.05
CA ALA A 257 -3.53 9.26 20.61
C ALA A 257 -4.10 10.52 19.93
N SER A 258 -3.57 10.82 18.76
CA SER A 258 -4.14 11.79 17.84
C SER A 258 -4.18 11.17 16.46
N ALA A 259 -5.34 11.14 15.82
CA ALA A 259 -5.51 10.57 14.49
C ALA A 259 -5.84 11.67 13.47
N ALA A 260 -5.15 11.63 12.33
CA ALA A 260 -5.45 12.45 11.17
C ALA A 260 -5.86 11.53 10.02
N GLU A 261 -7.03 11.75 9.46
CA GLU A 261 -7.52 11.01 8.31
C GLU A 261 -6.70 11.37 7.05
N ILE A 262 -6.37 10.36 6.27
CA ILE A 262 -5.73 10.49 4.97
C ILE A 262 -6.79 10.21 3.91
N GLN A 263 -7.21 11.25 3.21
CA GLN A 263 -8.18 11.12 2.13
C GLN A 263 -7.50 10.59 0.89
N LEU A 264 -7.63 9.28 0.65
CA LEU A 264 -7.07 8.59 -0.51
C LEU A 264 -7.99 8.64 -1.73
N TYR A 265 -9.29 8.78 -1.52
CA TYR A 265 -10.32 8.66 -2.54
C TYR A 265 -11.25 9.87 -2.54
N ASP A 266 -11.66 10.26 -3.73
CA ASP A 266 -12.77 11.19 -3.90
C ASP A 266 -14.10 10.51 -3.59
N SER A 267 -15.12 11.30 -3.24
CA SER A 267 -16.46 10.78 -2.91
C SER A 267 -17.15 10.02 -4.06
N THR A 268 -16.67 10.20 -5.29
CA THR A 268 -17.12 9.48 -6.49
C THR A 268 -16.47 8.12 -6.67
N SER A 269 -15.37 7.86 -5.98
CA SER A 269 -14.66 6.59 -6.07
C SER A 269 -15.47 5.44 -5.46
N PRO A 270 -15.51 4.27 -6.11
CA PRO A 270 -16.08 3.06 -5.53
C PRO A 270 -15.43 2.65 -4.20
N PHE A 271 -14.23 3.14 -3.91
CA PHE A 271 -13.42 2.82 -2.73
C PHE A 271 -13.50 3.90 -1.63
N ALA A 272 -14.39 4.89 -1.77
CA ALA A 272 -14.54 5.98 -0.80
C ALA A 272 -14.93 5.52 0.63
N TYR A 273 -15.29 4.25 0.80
CA TYR A 273 -15.57 3.64 2.11
C TYR A 273 -14.29 3.25 2.88
N GLU A 274 -13.14 3.14 2.22
CA GLU A 274 -11.88 2.87 2.89
C GLU A 274 -11.28 4.14 3.49
N HIS A 275 -11.06 4.13 4.80
CA HIS A 275 -10.48 5.24 5.54
C HIS A 275 -9.12 4.87 6.06
N TRP A 276 -8.11 5.64 5.66
CA TRP A 276 -6.77 5.53 6.21
C TRP A 276 -6.51 6.66 7.19
N ALA A 277 -5.70 6.42 8.20
CA ALA A 277 -5.34 7.41 9.19
C ALA A 277 -3.85 7.32 9.56
N LEU A 278 -3.26 8.48 9.78
CA LEU A 278 -2.00 8.58 10.50
C LEU A 278 -2.31 8.83 11.98
N VAL A 279 -1.90 7.91 12.83
CA VAL A 279 -2.12 7.98 14.27
C VAL A 279 -0.80 8.23 14.98
N GLY A 280 -0.71 9.35 15.69
CA GLY A 280 0.39 9.63 16.61
C GLY A 280 0.03 9.11 18.01
N LEU A 281 0.98 8.42 18.64
CA LEU A 281 0.84 7.86 19.99
C LEU A 281 1.92 8.44 20.88
N GLU A 282 1.57 8.90 22.10
CA GLU A 282 2.50 9.35 23.12
C GLU A 282 2.08 8.86 24.49
N ARG A 283 3.03 8.43 25.33
CA ARG A 283 2.69 7.99 26.70
C ARG A 283 2.06 9.11 27.50
N GLU A 284 0.94 8.82 28.17
CA GLU A 284 0.19 9.80 28.96
C GLU A 284 1.06 10.44 30.06
N GLY A 285 1.88 9.64 30.75
CA GLY A 285 2.74 10.14 31.83
C GLY A 285 3.82 11.12 31.37
N GLU A 286 4.26 11.06 30.11
CA GLU A 286 5.30 11.91 29.56
C GLU A 286 4.74 13.21 28.97
N MET A 287 3.58 13.16 28.35
CA MET A 287 2.87 14.33 27.84
C MET A 287 2.65 15.38 28.94
N PHE A 288 2.41 14.96 30.17
CA PHE A 288 2.18 15.86 31.30
C PHE A 288 3.45 16.21 32.08
N SER A 289 4.57 15.52 31.89
CA SER A 289 5.84 15.85 32.53
C SER A 289 6.44 17.15 32.01
N ALA A 290 6.28 17.42 30.71
CA ALA A 290 6.74 18.66 30.07
C ALA A 290 5.98 19.89 30.59
N SER A 291 4.71 19.78 30.96
CA SER A 291 3.93 20.90 31.50
C SER A 291 4.27 21.23 32.94
N LYS A 292 4.81 20.28 33.75
CA LYS A 292 5.24 20.49 35.10
C LYS A 292 6.58 21.23 35.21
N THR A 293 7.37 21.22 34.16
CA THR A 293 8.69 21.92 34.14
C THR A 293 8.54 23.40 33.78
N LEU A 294 7.39 23.84 33.31
CA LEU A 294 7.06 25.22 32.94
C LEU A 294 6.22 25.96 33.99
N SER A 295 5.90 25.33 35.09
CA SER A 295 5.24 25.95 36.27
C SER A 295 6.18 26.10 37.45
#